data_fa17384cfb6064176ace131d37e14d6b
#
_entry.id   fa17384cfb6064176ace131d37e14d6b
#
_cell.length_a   1.000
_cell.length_b   1.000
_cell.length_c   1.000
_cell.angle_alpha   90.00
_cell.angle_beta   90.00
_cell.angle_gamma   90.00
#
_symmetry.space_group_name_H-M   'P 1'
#
loop_
_entity.id
_entity.type
_entity.pdbx_description
1 polymer ?
#
loop_
_entity_poly.entity_id
_entity_poly.type
_entity_poly.pdbx_seq_one_letter_code
_entity_poly.pdbx_strand_id
1 'polypeptide(L)'
;RAAAILAIETIHRSDAYYHNSEHTMLVTLVGQQIMLGRQLAEGGVSPGDWAHFTVSLLCHDIGYVRGACPGDKGNTMVINAAGETVTVPAGATDAALTPHHVERGKLFVQSRFAAHPLLDVPRVCAAIEKTRFPVPEASDLGDGVSWGDLVQAADLIGQLADPDYMR
;
A
#
# COMPACT_ATOMS: atom_id res chain seq x y z
N ARG A 1 16.41 -2.69 -0.54
CA ARG A 1 16.64 -2.01 0.74
C ARG A 1 16.27 -0.53 0.67
N ALA A 2 16.78 0.26 -0.29
CA ALA A 2 16.49 1.69 -0.39
C ALA A 2 14.97 1.98 -0.51
N ALA A 3 14.24 1.23 -1.36
CA ALA A 3 12.80 1.38 -1.51
C ALA A 3 12.03 1.16 -0.19
N ALA A 4 12.42 0.13 0.58
CA ALA A 4 11.78 -0.15 1.87
C ALA A 4 12.05 0.95 2.91
N ILE A 5 13.27 1.47 2.97
CA ILE A 5 13.61 2.59 3.86
C ILE A 5 12.76 3.82 3.51
N LEU A 6 12.71 4.18 2.23
CA LEU A 6 11.92 5.32 1.76
C LEU A 6 10.43 5.17 2.11
N ALA A 7 9.87 3.96 1.93
CA ALA A 7 8.48 3.69 2.24
C ALA A 7 8.20 3.88 3.74
N ILE A 8 9.02 3.28 4.62
CA ILE A 8 8.86 3.37 6.08
C ILE A 8 9.05 4.81 6.56
N GLU A 9 10.07 5.53 6.09
CA GLU A 9 10.28 6.93 6.43
C GLU A 9 9.13 7.82 5.96
N THR A 10 8.48 7.47 4.86
CA THR A 10 7.33 8.22 4.36
C THR A 10 6.11 7.96 5.22
N ILE A 11 5.73 6.70 5.46
CA ILE A 11 4.53 6.36 6.23
C ILE A 11 4.64 6.76 7.71
N HIS A 12 5.86 6.81 8.25
CA HIS A 12 6.11 7.29 9.62
C HIS A 12 5.69 8.75 9.86
N ARG A 13 5.50 9.53 8.80
CA ARG A 13 5.01 10.92 8.88
C ARG A 13 3.48 11.01 8.93
N SER A 14 2.77 9.88 8.76
CA SER A 14 1.32 9.86 8.85
C SER A 14 0.85 10.24 10.25
N ASP A 15 -0.10 11.16 10.33
CA ASP A 15 -0.84 11.49 11.55
C ASP A 15 -2.24 10.84 11.58
N ALA A 16 -2.52 9.92 10.65
CA ALA A 16 -3.69 9.06 10.72
C ALA A 16 -3.55 8.10 11.92
N TYR A 17 -4.60 8.03 12.74
CA TYR A 17 -4.55 7.26 14.00
C TYR A 17 -4.16 5.79 13.79
N TYR A 18 -4.73 5.13 12.77
CA TYR A 18 -4.49 3.72 12.50
C TYR A 18 -3.51 3.48 11.34
N HIS A 19 -3.69 4.19 10.21
CA HIS A 19 -2.87 4.00 9.01
C HIS A 19 -1.51 4.69 9.12
N ASN A 20 -0.59 4.03 9.83
CA ASN A 20 0.72 4.52 10.23
C ASN A 20 1.80 3.46 10.04
N SER A 21 3.02 3.71 10.53
CA SER A 21 4.14 2.76 10.41
C SER A 21 3.93 1.46 11.19
N GLU A 22 3.19 1.47 12.29
CA GLU A 22 2.94 0.25 13.10
C GLU A 22 2.03 -0.71 12.34
N HIS A 23 0.91 -0.20 11.80
CA HIS A 23 0.05 -0.98 10.92
C HIS A 23 0.82 -1.52 9.70
N THR A 24 1.57 -0.67 9.01
CA THR A 24 2.36 -1.09 7.84
C THR A 24 3.36 -2.19 8.17
N MET A 25 4.01 -2.13 9.34
CA MET A 25 4.92 -3.19 9.79
C MET A 25 4.19 -4.49 10.09
N LEU A 26 3.04 -4.41 10.78
CA LEU A 26 2.22 -5.59 11.10
C LEU A 26 1.76 -6.29 9.83
N VAL A 27 1.18 -5.56 8.89
CA VAL A 27 0.76 -6.07 7.58
C VAL A 27 1.94 -6.70 6.82
N THR A 28 3.11 -6.07 6.87
CA THR A 28 4.32 -6.62 6.22
C THR A 28 4.77 -7.93 6.87
N LEU A 29 4.70 -8.06 8.20
CA LEU A 29 5.01 -9.30 8.91
C LEU A 29 4.03 -10.42 8.57
N VAL A 30 2.72 -10.13 8.54
CA VAL A 30 1.68 -11.07 8.10
C VAL A 30 1.96 -11.53 6.67
N GLY A 31 2.23 -10.58 5.77
CA GLY A 31 2.53 -10.88 4.37
C GLY A 31 3.76 -11.78 4.19
N GLN A 32 4.80 -11.58 4.99
CA GLN A 32 5.97 -12.49 4.97
C GLN A 32 5.59 -13.92 5.33
N GLN A 33 4.69 -14.13 6.30
CA GLN A 33 4.21 -15.47 6.66
C GLN A 33 3.37 -16.08 5.53
N ILE A 34 2.52 -15.29 4.87
CA ILE A 34 1.76 -15.74 3.70
C ILE A 34 2.71 -16.19 2.57
N MET A 35 3.73 -15.40 2.26
CA MET A 35 4.72 -15.74 1.23
C MET A 35 5.53 -16.99 1.58
N LEU A 36 5.94 -17.12 2.83
CA LEU A 36 6.64 -18.32 3.32
C LEU A 36 5.75 -19.55 3.21
N GLY A 37 4.48 -19.44 3.63
CA GLY A 37 3.50 -20.52 3.51
C GLY A 37 3.31 -20.97 2.06
N ARG A 38 3.17 -20.02 1.14
CA ARG A 38 3.07 -20.31 -0.30
C ARG A 38 4.33 -20.99 -0.82
N GLN A 39 5.51 -20.50 -0.46
CA GLN A 39 6.78 -21.14 -0.86
C GLN A 39 6.90 -22.58 -0.37
N LEU A 40 6.44 -22.87 0.85
CA LEU A 40 6.48 -24.22 1.42
C LEU A 40 5.44 -25.17 0.81
N ALA A 41 4.25 -24.66 0.49
CA ALA A 41 3.15 -25.46 -0.03
C ALA A 41 3.26 -25.71 -1.54
N GLU A 42 3.61 -24.71 -2.31
CA GLU A 42 3.56 -24.73 -3.77
C GLU A 42 4.96 -24.59 -4.39
N GLY A 43 5.92 -23.97 -3.70
CA GLY A 43 7.22 -23.61 -4.25
C GLY A 43 7.15 -22.46 -5.25
N GLY A 44 8.27 -22.22 -5.95
CA GLY A 44 8.30 -21.33 -7.13
C GLY A 44 8.28 -19.82 -6.83
N VAL A 45 8.35 -19.41 -5.57
CA VAL A 45 8.39 -17.99 -5.21
C VAL A 45 9.81 -17.44 -5.46
N SER A 46 9.93 -16.58 -6.46
CA SER A 46 11.22 -15.98 -6.80
C SER A 46 11.61 -14.83 -5.87
N PRO A 47 12.89 -14.44 -5.80
CA PRO A 47 13.31 -13.21 -5.11
C PRO A 47 12.63 -11.95 -5.64
N GLY A 48 12.29 -11.92 -6.94
CA GLY A 48 11.51 -10.85 -7.55
C GLY A 48 10.09 -10.78 -7.00
N ASP A 49 9.43 -11.92 -6.82
CA ASP A 49 8.09 -11.98 -6.21
C ASP A 49 8.11 -11.46 -4.78
N TRP A 50 9.09 -11.88 -3.98
CA TRP A 50 9.30 -11.36 -2.64
C TRP A 50 9.48 -9.84 -2.63
N ALA A 51 10.29 -9.31 -3.54
CA ALA A 51 10.56 -7.88 -3.60
C ALA A 51 9.30 -7.08 -3.96
N HIS A 52 8.56 -7.48 -5.01
CA HIS A 52 7.34 -6.79 -5.43
C HIS A 52 6.26 -6.87 -4.36
N PHE A 53 6.05 -8.05 -3.79
CA PHE A 53 5.07 -8.25 -2.74
C PHE A 53 5.37 -7.39 -1.50
N THR A 54 6.63 -7.42 -1.02
CA THR A 54 7.04 -6.61 0.13
C THR A 54 6.89 -5.11 -0.13
N VAL A 55 7.27 -4.63 -1.32
CA VAL A 55 7.12 -3.20 -1.67
C VAL A 55 5.65 -2.82 -1.76
N SER A 56 4.78 -3.69 -2.26
CA SER A 56 3.33 -3.44 -2.29
C SER A 56 2.77 -3.26 -0.89
N LEU A 57 3.13 -4.14 0.06
CA LEU A 57 2.71 -4.04 1.46
C LEU A 57 3.25 -2.77 2.14
N LEU A 58 4.51 -2.42 1.92
CA LEU A 58 5.11 -1.22 2.50
C LEU A 58 4.51 0.07 1.95
N CYS A 59 3.92 0.05 0.75
CA CYS A 59 3.43 1.24 0.06
C CYS A 59 1.90 1.34 0.00
N HIS A 60 1.13 0.33 0.44
CA HIS A 60 -0.31 0.32 0.24
C HIS A 60 -1.02 1.53 0.87
N ASP A 61 -0.56 1.98 2.03
CA ASP A 61 -1.13 3.08 2.80
C ASP A 61 -0.37 4.41 2.65
N ILE A 62 0.71 4.47 1.89
CA ILE A 62 1.49 5.73 1.73
C ILE A 62 0.63 6.88 1.22
N GLY A 63 -0.43 6.57 0.49
CA GLY A 63 -1.35 7.58 -0.03
C GLY A 63 -2.10 8.38 1.03
N TYR A 64 -2.14 7.95 2.27
CA TYR A 64 -2.63 8.75 3.39
C TYR A 64 -1.73 9.95 3.67
N VAL A 65 -0.42 9.84 3.47
CA VAL A 65 0.56 10.86 3.89
C VAL A 65 0.46 12.12 3.04
N ARG A 66 0.21 13.26 3.68
CA ARG A 66 0.26 14.57 3.03
C ARG A 66 1.69 14.89 2.60
N GLY A 67 1.84 15.43 1.38
CA GLY A 67 3.13 15.76 0.80
C GLY A 67 3.93 14.56 0.28
N ALA A 68 3.33 13.36 0.22
CA ALA A 68 3.97 12.17 -0.33
C ALA A 68 3.98 12.17 -1.86
N CYS A 69 2.93 12.69 -2.49
CA CYS A 69 2.76 12.66 -3.93
C CYS A 69 3.32 13.92 -4.61
N PRO A 70 3.84 13.78 -5.85
CA PRO A 70 4.21 14.94 -6.65
C PRO A 70 3.01 15.89 -6.86
N GLY A 71 3.24 17.18 -6.64
CA GLY A 71 2.20 18.20 -6.78
C GLY A 71 1.43 18.50 -5.48
N ASP A 72 1.58 17.72 -4.42
CA ASP A 72 1.05 18.07 -3.11
C ASP A 72 1.62 19.41 -2.63
N LYS A 73 0.76 20.33 -2.12
CA LYS A 73 1.17 21.67 -1.75
C LYS A 73 0.33 22.25 -0.61
N GLY A 74 0.94 22.52 0.51
CA GLY A 74 0.21 23.00 1.70
C GLY A 74 -0.89 22.00 2.08
N ASN A 75 -2.15 22.43 2.08
CA ASN A 75 -3.30 21.58 2.35
C ASN A 75 -3.96 21.00 1.08
N THR A 76 -3.42 21.26 -0.10
CA THR A 76 -3.95 20.77 -1.38
C THR A 76 -3.18 19.53 -1.80
N MET A 77 -3.89 18.40 -1.90
CA MET A 77 -3.32 17.08 -2.21
C MET A 77 -3.77 16.62 -3.58
N VAL A 78 -2.84 16.12 -4.40
CA VAL A 78 -3.14 15.44 -5.67
C VAL A 78 -3.79 14.10 -5.36
N ILE A 79 -4.90 13.76 -6.03
CA ILE A 79 -5.69 12.55 -5.74
C ILE A 79 -5.66 11.50 -6.84
N ASN A 80 -5.20 11.84 -8.03
CA ASN A 80 -5.10 10.89 -9.15
C ASN A 80 -4.08 11.34 -10.21
N ALA A 81 -3.85 10.48 -11.20
CA ALA A 81 -2.91 10.73 -12.29
C ALA A 81 -3.34 11.86 -13.25
N ALA A 82 -4.61 12.27 -13.24
CA ALA A 82 -5.08 13.42 -14.00
C ALA A 82 -4.69 14.77 -13.36
N GLY A 83 -4.11 14.72 -12.15
CA GLY A 83 -3.71 15.92 -11.41
C GLY A 83 -4.87 16.61 -10.68
N GLU A 84 -6.00 15.93 -10.54
CA GLU A 84 -7.10 16.42 -9.71
C GLU A 84 -6.64 16.54 -8.24
N THR A 85 -7.21 17.49 -7.52
CA THR A 85 -6.80 17.81 -6.16
C THR A 85 -7.97 17.88 -5.20
N VAL A 86 -7.67 17.62 -3.92
CA VAL A 86 -8.58 17.86 -2.79
C VAL A 86 -7.88 18.75 -1.78
N THR A 87 -8.64 19.60 -1.12
CA THR A 87 -8.13 20.38 0.00
C THR A 87 -8.47 19.68 1.31
N VAL A 88 -7.45 19.30 2.06
CA VAL A 88 -7.61 18.73 3.40
C VAL A 88 -7.96 19.88 4.37
N PRO A 89 -9.07 19.79 5.12
CA PRO A 89 -9.48 20.82 6.05
C PRO A 89 -8.42 21.11 7.12
N ALA A 90 -8.34 22.33 7.57
CA ALA A 90 -7.44 22.70 8.66
C ALA A 90 -7.80 21.91 9.93
N GLY A 91 -6.80 21.29 10.56
CA GLY A 91 -6.96 20.46 11.74
C GLY A 91 -7.42 19.02 11.48
N ALA A 92 -7.72 18.66 10.23
CA ALA A 92 -7.97 17.26 9.88
C ALA A 92 -6.65 16.48 9.82
N THR A 93 -6.70 15.22 10.22
CA THR A 93 -5.58 14.27 10.09
C THR A 93 -5.48 13.72 8.65
N ASP A 94 -4.45 12.96 8.38
CA ASP A 94 -4.22 12.24 7.13
C ASP A 94 -5.37 11.27 6.80
N ALA A 95 -6.19 10.85 7.79
CA ALA A 95 -7.40 10.07 7.58
C ALA A 95 -8.42 10.74 6.65
N ALA A 96 -8.37 12.07 6.46
CA ALA A 96 -9.18 12.79 5.47
C ALA A 96 -8.89 12.31 4.03
N LEU A 97 -7.76 11.66 3.77
CA LEU A 97 -7.37 11.12 2.48
C LEU A 97 -7.82 9.67 2.24
N THR A 98 -8.58 9.07 3.18
CA THR A 98 -9.12 7.71 3.04
C THR A 98 -9.75 7.42 1.66
N PRO A 99 -10.60 8.29 1.07
CA PRO A 99 -11.19 8.00 -0.25
C PRO A 99 -10.17 7.96 -1.40
N HIS A 100 -8.97 8.48 -1.18
CA HIS A 100 -7.97 8.71 -2.23
C HIS A 100 -6.67 7.94 -2.01
N HIS A 101 -6.49 7.28 -0.85
CA HIS A 101 -5.19 6.72 -0.44
C HIS A 101 -4.63 5.70 -1.45
N VAL A 102 -5.47 4.84 -2.04
CA VAL A 102 -5.02 3.84 -3.02
C VAL A 102 -4.46 4.52 -4.29
N GLU A 103 -5.19 5.48 -4.87
CA GLU A 103 -4.70 6.22 -6.04
C GLU A 103 -3.42 6.98 -5.73
N ARG A 104 -3.36 7.63 -4.58
CA ARG A 104 -2.19 8.36 -4.12
C ARG A 104 -1.00 7.44 -3.85
N GLY A 105 -1.23 6.25 -3.27
CA GLY A 105 -0.21 5.21 -3.09
C GLY A 105 0.40 4.78 -4.42
N LYS A 106 -0.43 4.57 -5.45
CA LYS A 106 0.04 4.28 -6.81
C LYS A 106 0.85 5.44 -7.40
N LEU A 107 0.42 6.69 -7.22
CA LEU A 107 1.17 7.88 -7.65
C LEU A 107 2.55 7.96 -7.00
N PHE A 108 2.62 7.69 -5.69
CA PHE A 108 3.90 7.62 -4.98
C PHE A 108 4.83 6.58 -5.60
N VAL A 109 4.36 5.35 -5.77
CA VAL A 109 5.14 4.24 -6.36
C VAL A 109 5.62 4.60 -7.76
N GLN A 110 4.74 5.10 -8.62
CA GLN A 110 5.07 5.53 -9.97
C GLN A 110 6.13 6.63 -9.99
N SER A 111 6.02 7.62 -9.11
CA SER A 111 6.96 8.74 -9.08
C SER A 111 8.33 8.37 -8.51
N ARG A 112 8.37 7.48 -7.52
CA ARG A 112 9.60 7.17 -6.78
C ARG A 112 10.37 5.99 -7.33
N PHE A 113 9.66 5.06 -7.98
CA PHE A 113 10.26 3.79 -8.43
C PHE A 113 10.21 3.57 -9.95
N ALA A 114 9.78 4.57 -10.75
CA ALA A 114 9.71 4.44 -12.21
C ALA A 114 11.03 3.97 -12.86
N ALA A 115 12.17 4.43 -12.33
CA ALA A 115 13.49 4.06 -12.84
C ALA A 115 14.18 2.96 -12.01
N HIS A 116 13.46 2.30 -11.09
CA HIS A 116 14.08 1.28 -10.24
C HIS A 116 14.32 -0.02 -11.02
N PRO A 117 15.56 -0.50 -11.16
CA PRO A 117 15.89 -1.57 -12.12
C PRO A 117 15.31 -2.94 -11.77
N LEU A 118 14.86 -3.13 -10.52
CA LEU A 118 14.38 -4.42 -10.02
C LEU A 118 12.87 -4.41 -9.70
N LEU A 119 12.17 -3.29 -9.90
CA LEU A 119 10.75 -3.20 -9.58
C LEU A 119 9.92 -3.00 -10.84
N ASP A 120 8.99 -3.91 -11.05
CA ASP A 120 7.89 -3.76 -11.98
C ASP A 120 6.81 -2.89 -11.31
N VAL A 121 6.85 -1.60 -11.60
CA VAL A 121 5.93 -0.60 -11.03
C VAL A 121 4.47 -0.90 -11.35
N PRO A 122 4.08 -1.25 -12.59
CA PRO A 122 2.74 -1.71 -12.90
C PRO A 122 2.25 -2.85 -12.00
N ARG A 123 3.09 -3.84 -11.76
CA ARG A 123 2.78 -4.99 -10.90
C ARG A 123 2.53 -4.56 -9.44
N VAL A 124 3.38 -3.69 -8.90
CA VAL A 124 3.20 -3.14 -7.54
C VAL A 124 1.90 -2.34 -7.45
N CYS A 125 1.62 -1.47 -8.43
CA CYS A 125 0.39 -0.68 -8.46
C CYS A 125 -0.87 -1.56 -8.56
N ALA A 126 -0.84 -2.63 -9.36
CA ALA A 126 -1.94 -3.57 -9.45
C ALA A 126 -2.22 -4.30 -8.13
N ALA A 127 -1.16 -4.64 -7.37
CA ALA A 127 -1.31 -5.23 -6.05
C ALA A 127 -1.87 -4.23 -5.01
N ILE A 128 -1.41 -2.98 -5.02
CA ILE A 128 -1.94 -1.91 -4.17
C ILE A 128 -3.43 -1.65 -4.48
N GLU A 129 -3.85 -1.73 -5.75
CA GLU A 129 -5.27 -1.56 -6.12
C GLU A 129 -6.18 -2.55 -5.40
N LYS A 130 -5.70 -3.76 -5.12
CA LYS A 130 -6.48 -4.79 -4.41
C LYS A 130 -6.76 -4.47 -2.93
N THR A 131 -6.04 -3.55 -2.31
CA THR A 131 -6.31 -3.10 -0.93
C THR A 131 -7.42 -2.06 -0.85
N ARG A 132 -8.04 -1.71 -1.97
CA ARG A 132 -9.18 -0.79 -2.01
C ARG A 132 -10.38 -1.35 -1.23
N PHE A 133 -10.92 -0.54 -0.33
CA PHE A 133 -12.13 -0.87 0.42
C PHE A 133 -13.26 0.16 0.10
N PRO A 134 -14.55 -0.25 -0.01
CA PRO A 134 -15.00 -1.65 0.02
C PRO A 134 -14.40 -2.48 -1.11
N VAL A 135 -14.21 -3.77 -0.85
CA VAL A 135 -13.69 -4.70 -1.85
C VAL A 135 -14.62 -4.68 -3.06
N PRO A 136 -14.13 -4.39 -4.28
CA PRO A 136 -14.96 -4.45 -5.47
C PRO A 136 -15.59 -5.85 -5.60
N GLU A 137 -16.86 -5.93 -6.02
CA GLU A 137 -17.49 -7.22 -6.28
C GLU A 137 -16.59 -8.05 -7.19
N ALA A 138 -16.43 -9.33 -6.85
CA ALA A 138 -15.50 -10.23 -7.51
C ALA A 138 -15.83 -10.33 -9.01
N SER A 139 -15.14 -9.55 -9.81
CA SER A 139 -15.07 -9.76 -11.24
C SER A 139 -14.10 -10.92 -11.45
N ASP A 140 -14.63 -12.07 -11.85
CA ASP A 140 -13.90 -13.29 -12.26
C ASP A 140 -12.66 -13.58 -11.39
N LEU A 141 -12.85 -14.43 -10.41
CA LEU A 141 -11.74 -15.21 -9.84
C LEU A 141 -11.22 -16.07 -10.99
N GLY A 142 -10.27 -15.54 -11.76
CA GLY A 142 -9.51 -16.33 -12.71
C GLY A 142 -8.90 -17.55 -12.00
N ASP A 143 -8.37 -18.49 -12.78
CA ASP A 143 -7.82 -19.75 -12.27
C ASP A 143 -6.65 -19.56 -11.30
N GLY A 144 -6.88 -19.04 -10.10
CA GLY A 144 -5.89 -18.96 -9.04
C GLY A 144 -5.81 -17.63 -8.27
N VAL A 145 -5.16 -17.69 -7.11
CA VAL A 145 -4.93 -16.54 -6.21
C VAL A 145 -3.79 -15.68 -6.75
N SER A 146 -4.08 -14.44 -7.09
CA SER A 146 -3.07 -13.48 -7.57
C SER A 146 -2.19 -12.94 -6.44
N TRP A 147 -1.04 -12.35 -6.78
CA TRP A 147 -0.20 -11.64 -5.81
C TRP A 147 -0.94 -10.47 -5.13
N GLY A 148 -1.82 -9.79 -5.84
CA GLY A 148 -2.64 -8.72 -5.29
C GLY A 148 -3.65 -9.23 -4.27
N ASP A 149 -4.24 -10.40 -4.48
CA ASP A 149 -5.16 -11.01 -3.52
C ASP A 149 -4.44 -11.39 -2.21
N LEU A 150 -3.18 -11.80 -2.31
CA LEU A 150 -2.34 -12.06 -1.13
C LEU A 150 -1.95 -10.77 -0.39
N VAL A 151 -1.73 -9.66 -1.11
CA VAL A 151 -1.51 -8.34 -0.49
C VAL A 151 -2.76 -7.89 0.26
N GLN A 152 -3.94 -8.01 -0.35
CA GLN A 152 -5.22 -7.72 0.30
C GLN A 152 -5.45 -8.61 1.52
N ALA A 153 -5.16 -9.90 1.43
CA ALA A 153 -5.28 -10.82 2.56
C ALA A 153 -4.35 -10.42 3.71
N ALA A 154 -3.12 -10.02 3.41
CA ALA A 154 -2.16 -9.57 4.43
C ALA A 154 -2.66 -8.32 5.16
N ASP A 155 -3.21 -7.35 4.43
CA ASP A 155 -3.80 -6.13 4.98
C ASP A 155 -4.98 -6.45 5.90
N LEU A 156 -5.98 -7.19 5.40
CA LEU A 156 -7.17 -7.56 6.17
C LEU A 156 -6.83 -8.40 7.42
N ILE A 157 -5.93 -9.37 7.31
CA ILE A 157 -5.49 -10.18 8.46
C ILE A 157 -4.73 -9.30 9.45
N GLY A 158 -3.87 -8.39 8.98
CA GLY A 158 -3.17 -7.43 9.83
C GLY A 158 -4.14 -6.57 10.62
N GLN A 159 -5.17 -6.02 9.98
CA GLN A 159 -6.21 -5.24 10.65
C GLN A 159 -6.97 -6.06 11.69
N LEU A 160 -7.47 -7.25 11.32
CA LEU A 160 -8.28 -8.08 12.21
C LEU A 160 -7.49 -8.66 13.38
N ALA A 161 -6.19 -8.85 13.24
CA ALA A 161 -5.31 -9.35 14.28
C ALA A 161 -4.78 -8.25 15.22
N ASP A 162 -4.98 -6.98 14.86
CA ASP A 162 -4.49 -5.85 15.64
C ASP A 162 -5.48 -5.51 16.77
N PRO A 163 -5.09 -5.64 18.05
CA PRO A 163 -5.96 -5.31 19.18
C PRO A 163 -6.33 -3.82 19.23
N ASP A 164 -5.59 -2.95 18.55
CA ASP A 164 -5.82 -1.51 18.54
C ASP A 164 -6.73 -1.06 17.39
N TYR A 165 -7.04 -1.95 16.43
CA TYR A 165 -7.88 -1.61 15.28
C TYR A 165 -9.30 -1.17 15.65
N MET A 166 -9.88 -1.73 16.73
CA MET A 166 -11.25 -1.45 17.19
C MET A 166 -11.31 -0.35 18.26
N ARG A 167 -10.23 0.35 18.53
CA ARG A 167 -10.16 1.46 19.48
C ARG A 167 -10.24 2.78 18.74
#